data_1e24a8852f367a8c27632c32c61ddf59
#
_entry.id   1e24a8852f367a8c27632c32c61ddf59
#
_cell.length_a   1.000
_cell.length_b   1.000
_cell.length_c   1.000
_cell.angle_alpha   90.00
_cell.angle_beta   90.00
_cell.angle_gamma   90.00
#
_symmetry.space_group_name_H-M   'P 1'
#
loop_
_entity.id
_entity.type
_entity.pdbx_description
1 polymer ?
#
loop_
_entity_poly.entity_id
_entity_poly.type
_entity_poly.pdbx_seq_one_letter_code
_entity_poly.pdbx_strand_id
1 'polypeptide(L)'
;MKYDFDTIIPRRGTNSYKWDTPEEENVLPMWVADMDFRTVPAIVEALQKRIAHGIFGYTKVPKAYYDAVVRWFDDRHRWQIDPRWIIYTNGVVPALSAIIKALAAPSDKIIVQTPAYNCFYSSIRNSGCELSANYLVYRNGRYTIDFDDLETKAADPKAKILLLCNPHNPVGRVWTPEELWRIGDICLHNGVFVVADEIHCELVYEGHDYTPFASLSERFRQNSVTCVSPSKAFNLAGLQIANIIAADEGVRRRIDRAININEVCDVNPFGVIATIAAYNEGSAWLDALRKYLWENYEYLCRFFEQRLPQYPVLPLEGTYLVWIDCRASSIGSDAMTLRLQEGQKLMVNSGTLYGPGGEGFIRLNIACPRTLLADGLERIAHVLVQNF
;
A
#
# COMPACT_ATOMS: atom_id res chain seq x y z
N MET A 1 -5.44 -26.55 -5.66
CA MET A 1 -5.43 -26.06 -7.06
C MET A 1 -4.10 -25.37 -7.26
N LYS A 2 -3.34 -25.66 -8.30
CA LYS A 2 -2.07 -24.95 -8.57
C LYS A 2 -2.41 -23.69 -9.37
N TYR A 3 -2.14 -22.52 -8.82
CA TYR A 3 -2.28 -21.24 -9.51
C TYR A 3 -1.02 -20.98 -10.35
N ASP A 4 -1.20 -20.35 -11.51
CA ASP A 4 -0.10 -20.02 -12.42
C ASP A 4 0.28 -18.54 -12.24
N PHE A 5 1.52 -18.32 -11.81
CA PHE A 5 2.14 -17.01 -11.69
C PHE A 5 3.35 -16.83 -12.64
N ASP A 6 3.67 -17.84 -13.45
CA ASP A 6 4.81 -17.82 -14.37
C ASP A 6 4.45 -17.39 -15.79
N THR A 7 3.18 -17.57 -16.18
CA THR A 7 2.73 -17.16 -17.52
C THR A 7 2.74 -15.64 -17.67
N ILE A 8 3.49 -15.14 -18.66
CA ILE A 8 3.48 -13.72 -19.03
C ILE A 8 2.16 -13.41 -19.74
N ILE A 9 1.43 -12.46 -19.19
CA ILE A 9 0.17 -11.96 -19.74
C ILE A 9 0.45 -10.62 -20.42
N PRO A 10 0.23 -10.49 -21.75
CA PRO A 10 0.41 -9.22 -22.44
C PRO A 10 -0.50 -8.13 -21.85
N ARG A 11 0.09 -7.00 -21.47
CA ARG A 11 -0.65 -5.86 -20.89
C ARG A 11 -0.51 -4.58 -21.70
N ARG A 12 0.36 -4.56 -22.72
CA ARG A 12 0.44 -3.43 -23.65
C ARG A 12 -0.78 -3.36 -24.53
N GLY A 13 -1.23 -2.14 -24.82
CA GLY A 13 -2.45 -1.91 -25.62
C GLY A 13 -3.75 -2.19 -24.86
N THR A 14 -3.69 -2.34 -23.52
CA THR A 14 -4.88 -2.55 -22.67
C THR A 14 -5.26 -1.31 -21.85
N ASN A 15 -4.65 -0.17 -22.12
CA ASN A 15 -4.72 1.05 -21.32
C ASN A 15 -4.15 0.87 -19.89
N SER A 16 -3.19 -0.03 -19.73
CA SER A 16 -2.52 -0.25 -18.45
C SER A 16 -1.65 0.96 -18.09
N TYR A 17 -1.96 1.63 -16.97
CA TYR A 17 -1.12 2.73 -16.47
C TYR A 17 0.34 2.32 -16.26
N LYS A 18 0.58 1.06 -15.84
CA LYS A 18 1.93 0.53 -15.65
C LYS A 18 2.67 0.32 -16.97
N TRP A 19 1.99 -0.34 -17.94
CA TRP A 19 2.61 -0.83 -19.16
C TRP A 19 2.54 0.14 -20.35
N ASP A 20 1.49 0.96 -20.43
CA ASP A 20 1.25 1.85 -21.56
C ASP A 20 1.69 3.31 -21.30
N THR A 21 2.13 3.64 -20.05
CA THR A 21 2.75 4.94 -19.75
C THR A 21 4.12 5.11 -20.42
N PRO A 22 5.05 4.10 -20.43
CA PRO A 22 6.24 4.20 -21.26
C PRO A 22 5.86 4.09 -22.73
N GLU A 23 6.18 5.11 -23.54
CA GLU A 23 5.88 5.14 -24.98
C GLU A 23 6.63 4.06 -25.77
N GLU A 24 7.85 3.71 -25.32
CA GLU A 24 8.67 2.69 -25.96
C GLU A 24 8.22 1.28 -25.58
N GLU A 25 7.98 0.43 -26.57
CA GLU A 25 7.46 -0.92 -26.42
C GLU A 25 8.36 -1.87 -25.60
N ASN A 26 9.69 -1.66 -25.66
CA ASN A 26 10.68 -2.52 -25.02
C ASN A 26 11.00 -2.13 -23.57
N VAL A 27 10.35 -1.10 -23.01
CA VAL A 27 10.51 -0.72 -21.60
C VAL A 27 9.82 -1.75 -20.71
N LEU A 28 10.57 -2.35 -19.78
CA LEU A 28 10.05 -3.24 -18.74
C LEU A 28 9.62 -2.39 -17.52
N PRO A 29 8.32 -2.32 -17.19
CA PRO A 29 7.84 -1.51 -16.08
C PRO A 29 7.80 -2.32 -14.78
N MET A 30 8.61 -1.94 -13.79
CA MET A 30 8.63 -2.50 -12.43
C MET A 30 8.40 -1.41 -11.37
N TRP A 31 7.58 -0.42 -11.65
CA TRP A 31 7.40 0.80 -10.85
C TRP A 31 6.05 0.92 -10.14
N VAL A 32 4.93 0.67 -10.82
CA VAL A 32 3.58 0.79 -10.25
C VAL A 32 3.27 -0.40 -9.35
N ALA A 33 2.60 -0.12 -8.22
CA ALA A 33 2.17 -1.14 -7.27
C ALA A 33 0.86 -1.83 -7.71
N ASP A 34 0.91 -2.49 -8.88
CA ASP A 34 -0.05 -3.50 -9.34
C ASP A 34 0.71 -4.77 -9.75
N MET A 35 0.02 -5.87 -9.99
CA MET A 35 0.64 -7.16 -10.29
C MET A 35 0.49 -7.50 -11.78
N ASP A 36 1.42 -8.31 -12.30
CA ASP A 36 1.36 -8.86 -13.66
C ASP A 36 0.77 -10.28 -13.68
N PHE A 37 -0.06 -10.59 -12.68
CA PHE A 37 -0.78 -11.87 -12.54
C PHE A 37 -2.28 -11.68 -12.76
N ARG A 38 -2.93 -12.71 -13.27
CA ARG A 38 -4.40 -12.78 -13.22
C ARG A 38 -4.86 -12.82 -11.77
N THR A 39 -5.97 -12.13 -11.49
CA THR A 39 -6.64 -12.24 -10.18
C THR A 39 -7.29 -13.62 -9.99
N VAL A 40 -7.89 -13.83 -8.83
CA VAL A 40 -8.59 -15.06 -8.45
C VAL A 40 -9.63 -15.45 -9.51
N PRO A 41 -9.68 -16.72 -9.99
CA PRO A 41 -10.68 -17.15 -10.96
C PRO A 41 -12.12 -16.84 -10.57
N ALA A 42 -12.49 -17.04 -9.30
CA ALA A 42 -13.83 -16.73 -8.78
C ALA A 42 -14.22 -15.24 -8.96
N ILE A 43 -13.25 -14.33 -8.87
CA ILE A 43 -13.50 -12.91 -9.14
C ILE A 43 -13.85 -12.70 -10.61
N VAL A 44 -13.09 -13.32 -11.52
CA VAL A 44 -13.33 -13.22 -12.97
C VAL A 44 -14.72 -13.76 -13.32
N GLU A 45 -15.09 -14.92 -12.78
CA GLU A 45 -16.40 -15.56 -12.98
C GLU A 45 -17.55 -14.69 -12.47
N ALA A 46 -17.40 -14.12 -11.26
CA ALA A 46 -18.40 -13.22 -10.68
C ALA A 46 -18.60 -11.95 -11.52
N LEU A 47 -17.52 -11.36 -12.02
CA LEU A 47 -17.57 -10.20 -12.91
C LEU A 47 -18.20 -10.54 -14.27
N GLN A 48 -17.85 -11.68 -14.87
CA GLN A 48 -18.46 -12.13 -16.13
C GLN A 48 -19.97 -12.32 -15.99
N LYS A 49 -20.41 -12.93 -14.89
CA LYS A 49 -21.84 -13.07 -14.58
C LYS A 49 -22.54 -11.73 -14.46
N ARG A 50 -21.90 -10.74 -13.84
CA ARG A 50 -22.46 -9.39 -13.70
C ARG A 50 -22.53 -8.66 -15.04
N ILE A 51 -21.49 -8.80 -15.89
CA ILE A 51 -21.44 -8.24 -17.24
C ILE A 51 -22.56 -8.84 -18.12
N ALA A 52 -22.75 -10.16 -18.05
CA ALA A 52 -23.79 -10.86 -18.82
C ALA A 52 -25.23 -10.42 -18.48
N HIS A 53 -25.45 -9.86 -17.26
CA HIS A 53 -26.74 -9.27 -16.89
C HIS A 53 -27.09 -8.04 -17.75
N GLY A 54 -26.10 -7.23 -18.18
CA GLY A 54 -26.24 -6.15 -19.18
C GLY A 54 -26.93 -4.86 -18.69
N ILE A 55 -27.33 -4.74 -17.41
CA ILE A 55 -27.95 -3.53 -16.87
C ILE A 55 -27.01 -2.93 -15.79
N PHE A 56 -26.48 -1.73 -16.03
CA PHE A 56 -25.49 -1.05 -15.19
C PHE A 56 -26.07 0.21 -14.53
N GLY A 57 -27.24 0.06 -13.90
CA GLY A 57 -27.90 1.12 -13.13
C GLY A 57 -27.24 1.36 -11.77
N TYR A 58 -27.76 2.32 -11.02
CA TYR A 58 -27.26 2.62 -9.67
C TYR A 58 -27.24 1.38 -8.78
N THR A 59 -26.16 1.24 -8.02
CA THR A 59 -25.90 0.08 -7.19
C THR A 59 -25.81 0.51 -5.72
N LYS A 60 -26.40 -0.29 -4.84
CA LYS A 60 -26.16 -0.16 -3.40
C LYS A 60 -25.20 -1.26 -2.92
N VAL A 61 -24.49 -1.01 -1.84
CA VAL A 61 -23.69 -2.03 -1.16
C VAL A 61 -24.62 -3.02 -0.47
N PRO A 62 -24.65 -4.32 -0.86
CA PRO A 62 -25.51 -5.32 -0.25
C PRO A 62 -24.94 -5.79 1.11
N LYS A 63 -25.83 -6.38 1.96
CA LYS A 63 -25.40 -6.98 3.23
C LYS A 63 -24.25 -7.98 3.05
N ALA A 64 -24.29 -8.79 1.99
CA ALA A 64 -23.26 -9.79 1.69
C ALA A 64 -21.84 -9.19 1.54
N TYR A 65 -21.73 -7.93 1.15
CA TYR A 65 -20.45 -7.21 1.11
C TYR A 65 -19.87 -7.01 2.51
N TYR A 66 -20.69 -6.46 3.41
CA TYR A 66 -20.28 -6.21 4.80
C TYR A 66 -19.98 -7.51 5.51
N ASP A 67 -20.80 -8.54 5.32
CA ASP A 67 -20.58 -9.88 5.88
C ASP A 67 -19.25 -10.48 5.38
N ALA A 68 -18.88 -10.28 4.11
CA ALA A 68 -17.63 -10.76 3.56
C ALA A 68 -16.40 -10.02 4.17
N VAL A 69 -16.48 -8.70 4.31
CA VAL A 69 -15.43 -7.90 4.95
C VAL A 69 -15.25 -8.31 6.42
N VAL A 70 -16.33 -8.35 7.20
CA VAL A 70 -16.29 -8.70 8.62
C VAL A 70 -15.70 -10.08 8.82
N ARG A 71 -16.20 -11.09 8.09
CA ARG A 71 -15.70 -12.46 8.19
C ARG A 71 -14.23 -12.57 7.79
N TRP A 72 -13.81 -11.91 6.72
CA TRP A 72 -12.42 -11.93 6.28
C TRP A 72 -11.45 -11.45 7.36
N PHE A 73 -11.74 -10.32 8.00
CA PHE A 73 -10.89 -9.77 9.05
C PHE A 73 -10.95 -10.56 10.35
N ASP A 74 -12.10 -11.15 10.69
CA ASP A 74 -12.21 -12.05 11.85
C ASP A 74 -11.39 -13.33 11.62
N ASP A 75 -11.57 -14.00 10.49
CA ASP A 75 -10.91 -15.28 10.18
C ASP A 75 -9.38 -15.13 10.03
N ARG A 76 -8.91 -14.08 9.35
CA ARG A 76 -7.48 -13.94 9.04
C ARG A 76 -6.70 -13.12 10.07
N HIS A 77 -7.33 -12.16 10.71
CA HIS A 77 -6.66 -11.21 11.60
C HIS A 77 -7.24 -11.15 13.00
N ARG A 78 -8.24 -12.00 13.30
CA ARG A 78 -8.94 -12.05 14.60
C ARG A 78 -9.47 -10.68 15.02
N TRP A 79 -9.82 -9.86 14.06
CA TRP A 79 -10.37 -8.53 14.28
C TRP A 79 -11.87 -8.50 14.04
N GLN A 80 -12.62 -8.40 15.12
CA GLN A 80 -14.08 -8.32 15.08
C GLN A 80 -14.53 -6.90 14.76
N ILE A 81 -15.04 -6.73 13.56
CA ILE A 81 -15.53 -5.45 13.03
C ILE A 81 -17.05 -5.45 13.08
N ASP A 82 -17.65 -4.40 13.67
CA ASP A 82 -19.09 -4.17 13.52
C ASP A 82 -19.36 -3.69 12.10
N PRO A 83 -20.26 -4.31 11.33
CA PRO A 83 -20.56 -3.88 9.95
C PRO A 83 -21.01 -2.42 9.86
N ARG A 84 -21.54 -1.83 10.95
CA ARG A 84 -21.93 -0.41 11.04
C ARG A 84 -20.73 0.56 11.04
N TRP A 85 -19.50 0.05 11.31
CA TRP A 85 -18.28 0.87 11.29
C TRP A 85 -17.73 1.07 9.88
N ILE A 86 -18.23 0.31 8.89
CA ILE A 86 -17.68 0.27 7.55
C ILE A 86 -18.34 1.33 6.68
N ILE A 87 -17.52 2.22 6.11
CA ILE A 87 -17.91 3.15 5.04
C ILE A 87 -17.26 2.66 3.74
N TYR A 88 -18.07 2.40 2.72
CA TYR A 88 -17.60 2.15 1.36
C TYR A 88 -16.98 3.41 0.75
N THR A 89 -15.89 3.25 -0.03
CA THR A 89 -15.27 4.34 -0.79
C THR A 89 -14.56 3.83 -2.05
N ASN A 90 -14.24 4.73 -2.98
CA ASN A 90 -13.67 4.42 -4.29
C ASN A 90 -12.15 4.16 -4.27
N GLY A 91 -11.53 4.03 -3.12
CA GLY A 91 -10.09 3.76 -2.98
C GLY A 91 -9.51 4.37 -1.71
N VAL A 92 -8.34 3.88 -1.29
CA VAL A 92 -7.70 4.35 -0.05
C VAL A 92 -7.21 5.80 -0.19
N VAL A 93 -6.67 6.20 -1.34
CA VAL A 93 -6.21 7.60 -1.52
C VAL A 93 -7.38 8.60 -1.45
N PRO A 94 -8.52 8.39 -2.12
CA PRO A 94 -9.73 9.20 -1.89
C PRO A 94 -10.21 9.17 -0.43
N ALA A 95 -10.12 8.00 0.24
CA ALA A 95 -10.44 7.87 1.66
C ALA A 95 -9.58 8.78 2.54
N LEU A 96 -8.26 8.73 2.38
CA LEU A 96 -7.32 9.57 3.13
C LEU A 96 -7.61 11.06 2.94
N SER A 97 -7.88 11.48 1.70
CA SER A 97 -8.24 12.88 1.41
C SER A 97 -9.54 13.30 2.08
N ALA A 98 -10.57 12.44 2.09
CA ALA A 98 -11.83 12.71 2.77
C ALA A 98 -11.67 12.75 4.30
N ILE A 99 -10.88 11.82 4.86
CA ILE A 99 -10.61 11.75 6.30
C ILE A 99 -9.85 13.00 6.77
N ILE A 100 -8.80 13.43 6.05
CA ILE A 100 -8.05 14.64 6.40
C ILE A 100 -9.00 15.85 6.38
N LYS A 101 -9.79 16.03 5.34
CA LYS A 101 -10.78 17.13 5.26
C LYS A 101 -11.85 17.07 6.35
N ALA A 102 -12.20 15.87 6.82
CA ALA A 102 -13.18 15.69 7.88
C ALA A 102 -12.61 16.03 9.26
N LEU A 103 -11.32 15.77 9.51
CA LEU A 103 -10.73 15.75 10.85
C LEU A 103 -9.71 16.86 11.11
N ALA A 104 -9.18 17.52 10.08
CA ALA A 104 -8.22 18.60 10.16
C ALA A 104 -8.69 19.86 9.42
N ALA A 105 -8.19 21.01 9.81
CA ALA A 105 -8.39 22.30 9.15
C ALA A 105 -7.13 22.69 8.35
N PRO A 106 -7.24 23.63 7.39
CA PRO A 106 -6.06 24.20 6.74
C PRO A 106 -5.06 24.73 7.78
N SER A 107 -3.76 24.52 7.53
CA SER A 107 -2.61 24.82 8.41
C SER A 107 -2.48 23.92 9.65
N ASP A 108 -3.35 22.93 9.85
CA ASP A 108 -3.08 21.83 10.78
C ASP A 108 -1.95 20.93 10.26
N LYS A 109 -1.21 20.32 11.18
CA LYS A 109 -0.11 19.42 10.85
C LYS A 109 -0.54 17.96 10.85
N ILE A 110 -0.10 17.27 9.82
CA ILE A 110 -0.29 15.83 9.66
C ILE A 110 1.07 15.15 9.80
N ILE A 111 1.20 14.28 10.80
CA ILE A 111 2.44 13.53 11.04
C ILE A 111 2.50 12.35 10.09
N VAL A 112 3.67 12.12 9.48
CA VAL A 112 3.94 10.97 8.59
C VAL A 112 5.33 10.43 8.89
N GLN A 113 5.45 9.12 9.09
CA GLN A 113 6.74 8.45 9.13
C GLN A 113 7.34 8.38 7.72
N THR A 114 8.48 9.06 7.51
CA THR A 114 9.11 9.18 6.19
C THR A 114 10.42 8.40 6.10
N PRO A 115 10.76 7.84 4.91
CA PRO A 115 10.09 7.96 3.60
C PRO A 115 8.74 7.23 3.59
N ALA A 116 7.75 7.76 2.85
CA ALA A 116 6.39 7.23 2.82
C ALA A 116 5.74 7.29 1.44
N TYR A 117 4.59 6.65 1.29
CA TYR A 117 3.82 6.66 0.06
C TYR A 117 3.50 8.09 -0.39
N ASN A 118 3.87 8.43 -1.63
CA ASN A 118 3.81 9.79 -2.18
C ASN A 118 2.41 10.41 -2.15
N CYS A 119 1.33 9.61 -2.24
CA CYS A 119 -0.03 10.13 -2.15
C CYS A 119 -0.39 10.66 -0.75
N PHE A 120 0.34 10.31 0.30
CA PHE A 120 0.17 10.95 1.61
C PHE A 120 0.48 12.45 1.51
N TYR A 121 1.58 12.79 0.87
CA TYR A 121 2.00 14.19 0.69
C TYR A 121 1.01 14.99 -0.16
N SER A 122 0.48 14.39 -1.24
CA SER A 122 -0.52 15.07 -2.07
C SER A 122 -1.85 15.25 -1.33
N SER A 123 -2.32 14.25 -0.58
CA SER A 123 -3.55 14.36 0.22
C SER A 123 -3.44 15.44 1.29
N ILE A 124 -2.28 15.57 1.94
CA ILE A 124 -1.99 16.63 2.92
C ILE A 124 -2.03 18.01 2.25
N ARG A 125 -1.26 18.22 1.17
CA ARG A 125 -1.22 19.49 0.46
C ARG A 125 -2.58 19.90 -0.11
N ASN A 126 -3.30 18.97 -0.72
CA ASN A 126 -4.62 19.23 -1.31
C ASN A 126 -5.69 19.56 -0.27
N SER A 127 -5.44 19.25 1.00
CA SER A 127 -6.30 19.62 2.13
C SER A 127 -5.89 20.94 2.81
N GLY A 128 -4.83 21.60 2.31
CA GLY A 128 -4.28 22.82 2.90
C GLY A 128 -3.54 22.59 4.21
N CYS A 129 -3.24 21.34 4.57
CA CYS A 129 -2.52 20.94 5.77
C CYS A 129 -1.01 20.94 5.55
N GLU A 130 -0.24 20.93 6.64
CA GLU A 130 1.21 20.91 6.63
C GLU A 130 1.74 19.52 6.99
N LEU A 131 2.81 19.09 6.29
CA LEU A 131 3.52 17.85 6.64
C LEU A 131 4.37 18.06 7.90
N SER A 132 4.21 17.17 8.88
CA SER A 132 5.11 17.01 10.03
C SER A 132 5.85 15.68 9.87
N ALA A 133 7.04 15.71 9.26
CA ALA A 133 7.78 14.48 8.93
C ALA A 133 8.47 13.90 10.20
N ASN A 134 8.05 12.71 10.61
CA ASN A 134 8.77 11.88 11.58
C ASN A 134 9.72 10.96 10.79
N TYR A 135 11.01 11.27 10.81
CA TYR A 135 11.99 10.53 10.05
C TYR A 135 12.23 9.14 10.64
N LEU A 136 12.02 8.10 9.84
CA LEU A 136 12.44 6.76 10.20
C LEU A 136 13.97 6.68 10.27
N VAL A 137 14.48 6.01 11.29
CA VAL A 137 15.92 5.83 11.50
C VAL A 137 16.39 4.59 10.77
N TYR A 138 17.24 4.77 9.77
CA TYR A 138 17.87 3.68 9.03
C TYR A 138 19.22 3.31 9.64
N ARG A 139 19.30 2.12 10.25
CA ARG A 139 20.54 1.56 10.82
C ARG A 139 20.61 0.06 10.57
N ASN A 140 21.80 -0.44 10.25
CA ASN A 140 22.07 -1.87 10.07
C ASN A 140 21.09 -2.56 9.09
N GLY A 141 20.76 -1.89 7.97
CA GLY A 141 19.87 -2.44 6.94
C GLY A 141 18.39 -2.43 7.32
N ARG A 142 17.97 -1.79 8.41
CA ARG A 142 16.58 -1.78 8.86
C ARG A 142 16.13 -0.39 9.27
N TYR A 143 14.86 -0.09 9.02
CA TYR A 143 14.20 1.12 9.51
C TYR A 143 13.50 0.88 10.85
N THR A 144 13.59 1.87 11.74
CA THR A 144 12.90 1.92 13.03
C THR A 144 12.25 3.29 13.20
N ILE A 145 11.25 3.38 14.08
CA ILE A 145 10.56 4.64 14.39
C ILE A 145 11.41 5.42 15.40
N ASP A 146 11.63 6.71 15.12
CA ASP A 146 12.12 7.65 16.12
C ASP A 146 10.94 8.13 17.00
N PHE A 147 10.78 7.47 18.12
CA PHE A 147 9.67 7.74 19.03
C PHE A 147 9.82 9.05 19.81
N ASP A 148 11.04 9.50 20.07
CA ASP A 148 11.29 10.74 20.78
C ASP A 148 10.94 11.94 19.87
N ASP A 149 11.29 11.84 18.58
CA ASP A 149 10.86 12.80 17.58
C ASP A 149 9.34 12.73 17.35
N LEU A 150 8.74 11.52 17.34
CA LEU A 150 7.29 11.37 17.23
C LEU A 150 6.56 12.06 18.38
N GLU A 151 7.01 11.88 19.62
CA GLU A 151 6.41 12.50 20.79
C GLU A 151 6.51 14.04 20.72
N THR A 152 7.69 14.55 20.34
CA THR A 152 7.90 15.98 20.11
C THR A 152 6.94 16.56 19.08
N LYS A 153 6.72 15.84 17.96
CA LYS A 153 5.80 16.27 16.90
C LYS A 153 4.34 16.16 17.29
N ALA A 154 3.98 15.13 18.05
CA ALA A 154 2.62 14.95 18.55
C ALA A 154 2.24 16.02 19.59
N ALA A 155 3.20 16.51 20.38
CA ALA A 155 2.98 17.58 21.35
C ALA A 155 2.74 18.97 20.71
N ASP A 156 2.94 19.13 19.40
CA ASP A 156 2.59 20.38 18.71
C ASP A 156 1.06 20.55 18.70
N PRO A 157 0.50 21.65 19.20
CA PRO A 157 -0.95 21.86 19.26
C PRO A 157 -1.64 21.89 17.88
N LYS A 158 -0.87 22.08 16.80
CA LYS A 158 -1.35 21.98 15.44
C LYS A 158 -1.36 20.54 14.89
N ALA A 159 -0.69 19.60 15.54
CA ALA A 159 -0.70 18.19 15.11
C ALA A 159 -2.08 17.58 15.39
N LYS A 160 -2.78 17.15 14.33
CA LYS A 160 -4.15 16.61 14.44
C LYS A 160 -4.25 15.16 14.05
N ILE A 161 -3.45 14.73 13.08
CA ILE A 161 -3.52 13.38 12.50
C ILE A 161 -2.10 12.81 12.39
N LEU A 162 -1.98 11.52 12.70
CA LEU A 162 -0.88 10.67 12.25
C LEU A 162 -1.40 9.78 11.10
N LEU A 163 -0.79 9.85 9.92
CA LEU A 163 -1.01 8.88 8.84
C LEU A 163 -0.04 7.72 9.04
N LEU A 164 -0.54 6.61 9.55
CA LEU A 164 0.19 5.37 9.77
C LEU A 164 0.08 4.47 8.53
N CYS A 165 1.20 4.01 7.98
CA CYS A 165 1.24 2.99 6.94
C CYS A 165 1.66 1.64 7.53
N ASN A 166 0.81 0.61 7.48
CA ASN A 166 1.09 -0.70 8.08
C ASN A 166 0.46 -1.86 7.27
N PRO A 167 1.24 -2.67 6.55
CA PRO A 167 2.69 -2.60 6.29
C PRO A 167 3.16 -1.32 5.60
N HIS A 168 4.39 -0.90 5.92
CA HIS A 168 4.92 0.39 5.50
C HIS A 168 5.56 0.37 4.12
N ASN A 169 5.01 1.11 3.18
CA ASN A 169 5.57 1.36 1.85
C ASN A 169 6.29 2.74 1.86
N PRO A 170 7.58 2.84 1.48
CA PRO A 170 8.32 1.89 0.64
C PRO A 170 9.24 0.91 1.40
N VAL A 171 9.45 1.07 2.70
CA VAL A 171 10.53 0.40 3.43
C VAL A 171 10.27 -1.07 3.78
N GLY A 172 9.08 -1.59 3.49
CA GLY A 172 8.74 -3.01 3.64
C GLY A 172 8.52 -3.48 5.08
N ARG A 173 8.44 -2.57 6.08
CA ARG A 173 8.24 -2.91 7.49
C ARG A 173 6.78 -3.30 7.79
N VAL A 174 6.64 -4.28 8.68
CA VAL A 174 5.41 -4.57 9.42
C VAL A 174 5.65 -4.15 10.88
N TRP A 175 4.89 -3.16 11.36
CA TRP A 175 5.10 -2.66 12.72
C TRP A 175 4.62 -3.69 13.74
N THR A 176 5.45 -3.92 14.78
CA THR A 176 5.11 -4.88 15.84
C THR A 176 3.96 -4.35 16.71
N PRO A 177 3.25 -5.23 17.44
CA PRO A 177 2.24 -4.78 18.40
C PRO A 177 2.77 -3.75 19.40
N GLU A 178 4.03 -3.89 19.84
CA GLU A 178 4.68 -2.96 20.79
C GLU A 178 4.95 -1.60 20.14
N GLU A 179 5.45 -1.58 18.88
CA GLU A 179 5.64 -0.34 18.12
C GLU A 179 4.30 0.37 17.91
N LEU A 180 3.26 -0.37 17.51
CA LEU A 180 1.90 0.17 17.31
C LEU A 180 1.28 0.66 18.60
N TRP A 181 1.48 -0.06 19.71
CA TRP A 181 1.01 0.37 21.02
C TRP A 181 1.64 1.69 21.43
N ARG A 182 2.97 1.82 21.28
CA ARG A 182 3.69 3.06 21.60
C ARG A 182 3.23 4.24 20.73
N ILE A 183 3.00 4.01 19.43
CA ILE A 183 2.37 5.03 18.55
C ILE A 183 1.02 5.46 19.12
N GLY A 184 0.17 4.47 19.45
CA GLY A 184 -1.18 4.73 19.96
C GLY A 184 -1.19 5.53 21.27
N ASP A 185 -0.30 5.20 22.21
CA ASP A 185 -0.18 5.92 23.49
C ASP A 185 0.28 7.37 23.28
N ILE A 186 1.31 7.60 22.46
CA ILE A 186 1.81 8.94 22.13
C ILE A 186 0.69 9.77 21.49
N CYS A 187 0.02 9.23 20.48
CA CYS A 187 -1.05 9.93 19.79
C CYS A 187 -2.24 10.25 20.70
N LEU A 188 -2.68 9.28 21.49
CA LEU A 188 -3.81 9.46 22.41
C LEU A 188 -3.50 10.50 23.51
N HIS A 189 -2.27 10.45 24.07
CA HIS A 189 -1.85 11.40 25.10
C HIS A 189 -1.85 12.85 24.60
N ASN A 190 -1.50 13.06 23.33
CA ASN A 190 -1.37 14.39 22.73
C ASN A 190 -2.62 14.80 21.92
N GLY A 191 -3.69 14.01 21.91
CA GLY A 191 -4.92 14.32 21.16
C GLY A 191 -4.76 14.24 19.64
N VAL A 192 -3.79 13.47 19.16
CA VAL A 192 -3.56 13.18 17.74
C VAL A 192 -4.40 11.97 17.33
N PHE A 193 -5.14 12.08 16.23
CA PHE A 193 -5.97 11.01 15.70
C PHE A 193 -5.17 10.12 14.74
N VAL A 194 -5.31 8.79 14.82
CA VAL A 194 -4.56 7.87 13.94
C VAL A 194 -5.40 7.48 12.73
N VAL A 195 -4.86 7.68 11.54
CA VAL A 195 -5.41 7.20 10.28
C VAL A 195 -4.48 6.10 9.75
N ALA A 196 -4.89 4.84 9.94
CA ALA A 196 -4.11 3.68 9.56
C ALA A 196 -4.43 3.29 8.11
N ASP A 197 -3.46 3.49 7.20
CA ASP A 197 -3.48 2.92 5.87
C ASP A 197 -2.93 1.50 5.94
N GLU A 198 -3.83 0.53 5.95
CA GLU A 198 -3.53 -0.90 6.07
C GLU A 198 -3.83 -1.66 4.76
N ILE A 199 -3.74 -0.97 3.62
CA ILE A 199 -4.05 -1.54 2.29
C ILE A 199 -3.16 -2.76 1.94
N HIS A 200 -1.99 -2.88 2.55
CA HIS A 200 -1.04 -3.98 2.36
C HIS A 200 -1.15 -5.09 3.40
N CYS A 201 -2.13 -5.06 4.30
CA CYS A 201 -2.27 -5.96 5.45
C CYS A 201 -2.22 -7.46 5.11
N GLU A 202 -2.68 -7.84 3.93
CA GLU A 202 -2.69 -9.23 3.47
C GLU A 202 -1.34 -9.74 2.94
N LEU A 203 -0.43 -8.81 2.67
CA LEU A 203 0.85 -9.08 2.01
C LEU A 203 1.98 -9.04 3.05
N VAL A 204 1.90 -9.95 4.01
CA VAL A 204 2.87 -10.12 5.11
C VAL A 204 3.46 -11.52 5.02
N TYR A 205 4.77 -11.65 5.22
CA TYR A 205 5.52 -12.88 5.01
C TYR A 205 5.78 -13.64 6.30
N GLU A 206 6.22 -14.89 6.17
CA GLU A 206 6.51 -15.77 7.30
C GLU A 206 7.51 -15.13 8.28
N GLY A 207 7.26 -15.29 9.57
CA GLY A 207 8.06 -14.66 10.64
C GLY A 207 7.58 -13.25 11.04
N HIS A 208 6.56 -12.71 10.37
CA HIS A 208 5.96 -11.41 10.68
C HIS A 208 4.45 -11.53 10.76
N ASP A 209 3.85 -10.85 11.74
CA ASP A 209 2.40 -10.84 11.96
C ASP A 209 1.85 -9.43 11.79
N TYR A 210 0.89 -9.28 10.87
CA TYR A 210 0.14 -8.03 10.79
C TYR A 210 -0.85 -7.95 11.95
N THR A 211 -0.82 -6.82 12.64
CA THR A 211 -1.78 -6.48 13.68
C THR A 211 -2.57 -5.25 13.25
N PRO A 212 -3.91 -5.32 13.12
CA PRO A 212 -4.73 -4.16 12.87
C PRO A 212 -4.58 -3.15 14.02
N PHE A 213 -4.27 -1.89 13.71
CA PHE A 213 -4.07 -0.87 14.76
C PHE A 213 -5.29 -0.74 15.68
N ALA A 214 -6.49 -0.72 15.11
CA ALA A 214 -7.74 -0.60 15.85
C ALA A 214 -8.11 -1.82 16.70
N SER A 215 -7.43 -2.96 16.52
CA SER A 215 -7.66 -4.17 17.32
C SER A 215 -6.91 -4.20 18.66
N LEU A 216 -5.88 -3.36 18.80
CA LEU A 216 -5.00 -3.36 19.98
C LEU A 216 -5.72 -3.03 21.27
N SER A 217 -6.63 -2.04 21.27
CA SER A 217 -7.43 -1.68 22.43
C SER A 217 -8.67 -0.86 22.04
N GLU A 218 -9.68 -0.85 22.92
CA GLU A 218 -10.88 -0.01 22.75
C GLU A 218 -10.52 1.48 22.59
N ARG A 219 -9.60 2.00 23.41
CA ARG A 219 -9.22 3.42 23.37
C ARG A 219 -8.53 3.80 22.05
N PHE A 220 -7.72 2.90 21.47
CA PHE A 220 -7.10 3.15 20.17
C PHE A 220 -8.12 3.04 19.06
N ARG A 221 -9.04 2.08 19.14
CA ARG A 221 -10.15 1.93 18.18
C ARG A 221 -11.02 3.18 18.11
N GLN A 222 -11.30 3.83 19.24
CA GLN A 222 -12.08 5.08 19.28
C GLN A 222 -11.27 6.30 18.80
N ASN A 223 -9.94 6.25 18.86
CA ASN A 223 -9.04 7.33 18.42
C ASN A 223 -8.41 7.03 17.05
N SER A 224 -9.03 6.18 16.23
CA SER A 224 -8.49 5.83 14.93
C SER A 224 -9.56 5.49 13.90
N VAL A 225 -9.12 5.52 12.64
CA VAL A 225 -9.79 4.87 11.51
C VAL A 225 -8.79 4.02 10.75
N THR A 226 -9.28 2.90 10.19
CA THR A 226 -8.48 2.00 9.36
C THR A 226 -8.98 2.02 7.93
N CYS A 227 -8.07 2.18 6.97
CA CYS A 227 -8.35 2.11 5.54
C CYS A 227 -7.83 0.79 4.97
N VAL A 228 -8.71 -0.03 4.40
CA VAL A 228 -8.38 -1.33 3.81
C VAL A 228 -9.01 -1.50 2.44
N SER A 229 -8.40 -2.33 1.60
CA SER A 229 -8.93 -2.64 0.28
C SER A 229 -8.41 -4.01 -0.22
N PRO A 230 -9.21 -4.78 -0.96
CA PRO A 230 -8.72 -5.98 -1.64
C PRO A 230 -7.79 -5.68 -2.81
N SER A 231 -7.64 -4.41 -3.19
CA SER A 231 -6.99 -3.99 -4.45
C SER A 231 -5.52 -4.41 -4.55
N LYS A 232 -4.76 -4.38 -3.43
CA LYS A 232 -3.35 -4.79 -3.43
C LYS A 232 -3.20 -6.30 -3.30
N ALA A 233 -4.02 -6.94 -2.47
CA ALA A 233 -3.97 -8.39 -2.26
C ALA A 233 -4.41 -9.20 -3.49
N PHE A 234 -5.39 -8.69 -4.23
CA PHE A 234 -6.04 -9.42 -5.33
C PHE A 234 -5.91 -8.75 -6.71
N ASN A 235 -5.01 -7.77 -6.84
CA ASN A 235 -4.77 -7.04 -8.10
C ASN A 235 -6.04 -6.39 -8.68
N LEU A 236 -6.79 -5.67 -7.86
CA LEU A 236 -8.08 -5.06 -8.21
C LEU A 236 -8.06 -3.52 -8.21
N ALA A 237 -6.89 -2.89 -8.31
CA ALA A 237 -6.75 -1.44 -8.20
C ALA A 237 -7.64 -0.66 -9.20
N GLY A 238 -7.79 -1.19 -10.41
CA GLY A 238 -8.64 -0.60 -11.46
C GLY A 238 -10.13 -0.65 -11.16
N LEU A 239 -10.59 -1.47 -10.19
CA LEU A 239 -11.99 -1.54 -9.79
C LEU A 239 -12.39 -0.49 -8.75
N GLN A 240 -11.43 0.29 -8.24
CA GLN A 240 -11.66 1.47 -7.39
C GLN A 240 -12.60 1.18 -6.22
N ILE A 241 -12.13 0.39 -5.26
CA ILE A 241 -12.88 0.01 -4.07
C ILE A 241 -12.00 0.00 -2.83
N ALA A 242 -12.51 0.53 -1.72
CA ALA A 242 -11.90 0.45 -0.41
C ALA A 242 -12.95 0.58 0.70
N ASN A 243 -12.53 0.34 1.93
CA ASN A 243 -13.33 0.52 3.12
C ASN A 243 -12.61 1.42 4.11
N ILE A 244 -13.35 2.32 4.73
CA ILE A 244 -12.95 3.04 5.92
C ILE A 244 -13.67 2.40 7.09
N ILE A 245 -12.93 1.95 8.11
CA ILE A 245 -13.48 1.31 9.30
C ILE A 245 -13.30 2.28 10.46
N ALA A 246 -14.40 2.83 10.98
CA ALA A 246 -14.43 3.85 12.00
C ALA A 246 -15.43 3.47 13.12
N ALA A 247 -14.93 3.14 14.30
CA ALA A 247 -15.79 2.74 15.42
C ALA A 247 -16.54 3.93 16.04
N ASP A 248 -15.88 5.10 16.18
CA ASP A 248 -16.51 6.31 16.68
C ASP A 248 -17.57 6.82 15.70
N GLU A 249 -18.81 6.96 16.18
CA GLU A 249 -19.95 7.38 15.36
C GLU A 249 -19.83 8.84 14.89
N GLY A 250 -19.29 9.72 15.72
CA GLY A 250 -19.10 11.12 15.41
C GLY A 250 -18.07 11.31 14.29
N VAL A 251 -16.95 10.60 14.38
CA VAL A 251 -15.90 10.54 13.34
C VAL A 251 -16.49 9.96 12.06
N ARG A 252 -17.23 8.87 12.14
CA ARG A 252 -17.83 8.20 11.00
C ARG A 252 -18.79 9.14 10.24
N ARG A 253 -19.64 9.86 10.95
CA ARG A 253 -20.54 10.87 10.34
C ARG A 253 -19.80 12.01 9.66
N ARG A 254 -18.71 12.50 10.25
CA ARG A 254 -17.86 13.55 9.65
C ARG A 254 -17.19 13.07 8.36
N ILE A 255 -16.67 11.86 8.36
CA ILE A 255 -16.04 11.25 7.17
C ILE A 255 -17.07 11.02 6.06
N ASP A 256 -18.21 10.43 6.39
CA ASP A 256 -19.30 10.22 5.44
C ASP A 256 -19.76 11.55 4.81
N ARG A 257 -19.91 12.59 5.62
CA ARG A 257 -20.20 13.94 5.11
C ARG A 257 -19.11 14.47 4.17
N ALA A 258 -17.84 14.25 4.48
CA ALA A 258 -16.71 14.71 3.64
C ALA A 258 -16.64 13.97 2.30
N ILE A 259 -17.04 12.71 2.26
CA ILE A 259 -17.18 11.94 1.00
C ILE A 259 -18.35 12.51 0.18
N ASN A 260 -19.49 12.70 0.82
CA ASN A 260 -20.74 13.11 0.14
C ASN A 260 -20.78 14.58 -0.28
N ILE A 261 -19.93 15.44 0.27
CA ILE A 261 -19.92 16.87 -0.08
C ILE A 261 -19.55 17.13 -1.55
N ASN A 262 -18.86 16.19 -2.17
CA ASN A 262 -18.52 16.25 -3.59
C ASN A 262 -19.42 15.35 -4.45
N GLU A 263 -20.50 14.79 -3.90
CA GLU A 263 -21.43 13.86 -4.56
C GLU A 263 -20.72 12.61 -5.15
N VAL A 264 -19.61 12.17 -4.53
CA VAL A 264 -18.80 11.01 -4.95
C VAL A 264 -19.13 9.82 -4.05
N CYS A 265 -20.41 9.50 -3.92
CA CYS A 265 -20.90 8.42 -3.05
C CYS A 265 -21.42 7.21 -3.83
N ASP A 266 -21.47 7.29 -5.16
CA ASP A 266 -21.98 6.21 -5.99
C ASP A 266 -21.07 4.98 -5.97
N VAL A 267 -21.72 3.82 -5.96
CA VAL A 267 -21.08 2.53 -5.76
C VAL A 267 -20.77 1.87 -7.11
N ASN A 268 -19.51 1.51 -7.33
CA ASN A 268 -19.10 0.71 -8.47
C ASN A 268 -19.56 -0.76 -8.32
N PRO A 269 -20.48 -1.24 -9.17
CA PRO A 269 -21.03 -2.60 -9.06
C PRO A 269 -19.95 -3.68 -9.19
N PHE A 270 -18.91 -3.45 -9.99
CA PHE A 270 -17.84 -4.44 -10.21
C PHE A 270 -16.93 -4.53 -9.00
N GLY A 271 -16.60 -3.41 -8.35
CA GLY A 271 -15.81 -3.39 -7.13
C GLY A 271 -16.49 -4.15 -5.98
N VAL A 272 -17.80 -3.95 -5.81
CA VAL A 272 -18.59 -4.66 -4.78
C VAL A 272 -18.56 -6.16 -5.01
N ILE A 273 -18.84 -6.62 -6.21
CA ILE A 273 -18.90 -8.06 -6.54
C ILE A 273 -17.51 -8.68 -6.43
N ALA A 274 -16.49 -8.00 -6.92
CA ALA A 274 -15.10 -8.47 -6.82
C ALA A 274 -14.64 -8.61 -5.37
N THR A 275 -15.00 -7.68 -4.48
CA THR A 275 -14.67 -7.78 -3.04
C THR A 275 -15.36 -8.96 -2.39
N ILE A 276 -16.64 -9.18 -2.67
CA ILE A 276 -17.38 -10.33 -2.15
C ILE A 276 -16.71 -11.64 -2.59
N ALA A 277 -16.39 -11.79 -3.87
CA ALA A 277 -15.72 -12.97 -4.40
C ALA A 277 -14.30 -13.13 -3.84
N ALA A 278 -13.52 -12.05 -3.74
CA ALA A 278 -12.18 -12.05 -3.19
C ALA A 278 -12.15 -12.58 -1.75
N TYR A 279 -12.98 -12.04 -0.89
CA TYR A 279 -12.98 -12.37 0.53
C TYR A 279 -13.67 -13.69 0.85
N ASN A 280 -14.60 -14.16 0.00
CA ASN A 280 -15.23 -15.47 0.20
C ASN A 280 -14.40 -16.63 -0.36
N GLU A 281 -13.65 -16.43 -1.45
CA GLU A 281 -13.06 -17.52 -2.23
C GLU A 281 -11.57 -17.34 -2.52
N GLY A 282 -10.98 -16.17 -2.16
CA GLY A 282 -9.62 -15.81 -2.55
C GLY A 282 -8.51 -16.31 -1.63
N SER A 283 -8.80 -16.87 -0.44
CA SER A 283 -7.80 -17.18 0.59
C SER A 283 -6.67 -18.07 0.06
N ALA A 284 -6.99 -19.20 -0.56
CA ALA A 284 -6.00 -20.14 -1.07
C ALA A 284 -5.12 -19.57 -2.20
N TRP A 285 -5.70 -18.69 -3.04
CA TRP A 285 -4.95 -17.99 -4.08
C TRP A 285 -3.97 -17.00 -3.47
N LEU A 286 -4.40 -16.24 -2.48
CA LEU A 286 -3.58 -15.25 -1.77
C LEU A 286 -2.39 -15.92 -1.06
N ASP A 287 -2.61 -17.08 -0.42
CA ASP A 287 -1.55 -17.82 0.24
C ASP A 287 -0.52 -18.35 -0.79
N ALA A 288 -0.98 -18.81 -1.95
CA ALA A 288 -0.10 -19.21 -3.04
C ALA A 288 0.66 -18.01 -3.65
N LEU A 289 0.00 -16.86 -3.78
CA LEU A 289 0.64 -15.61 -4.23
C LEU A 289 1.74 -15.17 -3.27
N ARG A 290 1.47 -15.14 -1.96
CA ARG A 290 2.46 -14.75 -0.94
C ARG A 290 3.70 -15.63 -1.01
N LYS A 291 3.53 -16.95 -1.17
CA LYS A 291 4.65 -17.88 -1.38
C LYS A 291 5.45 -17.54 -2.63
N TYR A 292 4.79 -17.30 -3.76
CA TYR A 292 5.48 -16.95 -5.01
C TYR A 292 6.23 -15.61 -4.93
N LEU A 293 5.62 -14.61 -4.28
CA LEU A 293 6.26 -13.32 -4.05
C LEU A 293 7.49 -13.44 -3.14
N TRP A 294 7.41 -14.27 -2.10
CA TRP A 294 8.55 -14.56 -1.24
C TRP A 294 9.69 -15.24 -2.01
N GLU A 295 9.39 -16.23 -2.83
CA GLU A 295 10.37 -16.87 -3.72
C GLU A 295 11.00 -15.88 -4.72
N ASN A 296 10.23 -14.89 -5.20
CA ASN A 296 10.74 -13.77 -6.02
C ASN A 296 11.70 -12.88 -5.21
N TYR A 297 11.35 -12.56 -3.98
CA TYR A 297 12.20 -11.77 -3.10
C TYR A 297 13.52 -12.50 -2.78
N GLU A 298 13.48 -13.78 -2.44
CA GLU A 298 14.69 -14.58 -2.20
C GLU A 298 15.57 -14.67 -3.44
N TYR A 299 14.97 -14.80 -4.64
CA TYR A 299 15.73 -14.80 -5.88
C TYR A 299 16.45 -13.46 -6.09
N LEU A 300 15.77 -12.35 -5.86
CA LEU A 300 16.34 -11.01 -5.94
C LEU A 300 17.48 -10.83 -4.91
N CYS A 301 17.30 -11.25 -3.66
CA CYS A 301 18.34 -11.16 -2.64
C CYS A 301 19.59 -11.93 -3.05
N ARG A 302 19.47 -13.20 -3.48
CA ARG A 302 20.59 -13.99 -3.96
C ARG A 302 21.31 -13.35 -5.15
N PHE A 303 20.56 -12.73 -6.07
CA PHE A 303 21.13 -12.01 -7.21
C PHE A 303 22.01 -10.83 -6.74
N PHE A 304 21.50 -10.02 -5.82
CA PHE A 304 22.24 -8.87 -5.28
C PHE A 304 23.45 -9.31 -4.47
N GLU A 305 23.34 -10.31 -3.61
CA GLU A 305 24.44 -10.86 -2.83
C GLU A 305 25.60 -11.35 -3.73
N GLN A 306 25.29 -11.95 -4.87
CA GLN A 306 26.27 -12.49 -5.79
C GLN A 306 26.87 -11.45 -6.75
N ARG A 307 26.06 -10.51 -7.22
CA ARG A 307 26.42 -9.62 -8.32
C ARG A 307 26.62 -8.16 -7.90
N LEU A 308 25.95 -7.73 -6.85
CA LEU A 308 25.85 -6.32 -6.41
C LEU A 308 25.93 -6.19 -4.88
N PRO A 309 26.89 -6.85 -4.19
CA PRO A 309 26.93 -6.94 -2.71
C PRO A 309 27.07 -5.57 -2.02
N GLN A 310 27.54 -4.54 -2.72
CA GLN A 310 27.63 -3.17 -2.22
C GLN A 310 26.29 -2.44 -2.14
N TYR A 311 25.21 -3.01 -2.70
CA TYR A 311 23.86 -2.43 -2.72
C TYR A 311 22.89 -3.31 -1.92
N PRO A 312 22.78 -3.11 -0.61
CA PRO A 312 21.93 -3.95 0.22
C PRO A 312 20.46 -3.90 -0.18
N VAL A 313 19.84 -5.06 -0.27
CA VAL A 313 18.38 -5.19 -0.37
C VAL A 313 17.82 -5.19 1.03
N LEU A 314 16.83 -4.33 1.31
CA LEU A 314 16.27 -4.26 2.65
C LEU A 314 15.32 -5.45 2.92
N PRO A 315 15.19 -5.87 4.20
CA PRO A 315 14.24 -6.91 4.58
C PRO A 315 12.81 -6.56 4.15
N LEU A 316 12.15 -7.51 3.50
CA LEU A 316 10.76 -7.38 3.06
C LEU A 316 9.85 -8.13 4.06
N GLU A 317 9.38 -7.43 5.08
CA GLU A 317 8.45 -7.99 6.07
C GLU A 317 7.01 -8.05 5.52
N GLY A 318 6.67 -7.08 4.64
CA GLY A 318 5.37 -6.99 3.96
C GLY A 318 5.44 -6.24 2.65
N THR A 319 4.33 -6.20 1.92
CA THR A 319 4.18 -5.67 0.55
C THR A 319 4.81 -6.57 -0.52
N TYR A 320 4.84 -6.13 -1.78
CA TYR A 320 5.62 -6.70 -2.88
C TYR A 320 6.54 -5.63 -3.51
N LEU A 321 6.92 -4.64 -2.71
CA LEU A 321 7.67 -3.46 -3.13
C LEU A 321 9.01 -3.49 -2.38
N VAL A 322 10.06 -3.83 -3.12
CA VAL A 322 11.39 -4.00 -2.54
C VAL A 322 12.13 -2.68 -2.54
N TRP A 323 12.69 -2.31 -1.41
CA TRP A 323 13.51 -1.12 -1.21
C TRP A 323 14.98 -1.50 -1.24
N ILE A 324 15.76 -0.84 -2.10
CA ILE A 324 17.16 -1.18 -2.35
C ILE A 324 18.01 0.03 -2.00
N ASP A 325 19.03 -0.17 -1.15
CA ASP A 325 20.00 0.86 -0.76
C ASP A 325 21.07 1.03 -1.85
N CYS A 326 20.98 2.13 -2.56
CA CYS A 326 21.91 2.48 -3.64
C CYS A 326 22.91 3.59 -3.25
N ARG A 327 23.05 3.91 -1.95
CA ARG A 327 23.92 5.01 -1.47
C ARG A 327 25.43 4.75 -1.70
N ALA A 328 25.83 3.52 -1.99
CA ALA A 328 27.19 3.23 -2.46
C ALA A 328 27.46 3.72 -3.89
N SER A 329 26.43 4.07 -4.64
CA SER A 329 26.57 4.62 -6.00
C SER A 329 27.08 6.06 -5.97
N SER A 330 27.89 6.42 -6.97
CA SER A 330 28.34 7.79 -7.20
C SER A 330 27.28 8.74 -7.77
N ILE A 331 26.10 8.20 -8.15
CA ILE A 331 24.98 8.97 -8.72
C ILE A 331 23.76 8.88 -7.80
N GLY A 332 22.97 9.97 -7.75
CA GLY A 332 21.74 10.00 -6.97
C GLY A 332 20.61 9.16 -7.58
N SER A 333 19.56 8.93 -6.79
CA SER A 333 18.44 8.05 -7.14
C SER A 333 17.74 8.44 -8.44
N ASP A 334 17.53 9.74 -8.70
CA ASP A 334 16.86 10.23 -9.90
C ASP A 334 17.71 9.98 -11.15
N ALA A 335 19.03 10.28 -11.08
CA ALA A 335 19.94 10.02 -12.18
C ALA A 335 20.08 8.51 -12.47
N MET A 336 20.04 7.68 -11.43
CA MET A 336 20.08 6.23 -11.55
C MET A 336 18.83 5.69 -12.27
N THR A 337 17.64 6.09 -11.82
CA THR A 337 16.40 5.65 -12.46
C THR A 337 16.25 6.14 -13.90
N LEU A 338 16.75 7.34 -14.20
CA LEU A 338 16.81 7.84 -15.56
C LEU A 338 17.75 6.99 -16.45
N ARG A 339 18.95 6.63 -15.96
CA ARG A 339 19.88 5.74 -16.69
C ARG A 339 19.30 4.33 -16.88
N LEU A 340 18.57 3.82 -15.92
CA LEU A 340 17.86 2.55 -16.06
C LEU A 340 16.81 2.64 -17.16
N GLN A 341 16.03 3.70 -17.19
CA GLN A 341 14.95 3.88 -18.17
C GLN A 341 15.51 4.12 -19.58
N GLU A 342 16.44 5.05 -19.75
CA GLU A 342 16.97 5.43 -21.06
C GLU A 342 17.93 4.38 -21.61
N GLY A 343 18.88 3.91 -20.79
CA GLY A 343 19.96 3.01 -21.19
C GLY A 343 19.59 1.53 -21.19
N GLN A 344 18.77 1.08 -20.23
CA GLN A 344 18.40 -0.32 -20.06
C GLN A 344 16.93 -0.61 -20.29
N LYS A 345 16.13 0.40 -20.64
CA LYS A 345 14.69 0.24 -20.86
C LYS A 345 13.99 -0.43 -19.67
N LEU A 346 14.36 -0.02 -18.44
CA LEU A 346 13.76 -0.49 -17.19
C LEU A 346 13.22 0.70 -16.40
N MET A 347 11.96 0.67 -16.08
CA MET A 347 11.30 1.71 -15.29
C MET A 347 11.07 1.24 -13.85
N VAL A 348 11.76 1.86 -12.89
CA VAL A 348 11.61 1.69 -11.45
C VAL A 348 11.37 3.05 -10.79
N ASN A 349 10.99 3.07 -9.51
CA ASN A 349 10.80 4.35 -8.82
C ASN A 349 12.08 4.81 -8.13
N SER A 350 12.41 6.09 -8.33
CA SER A 350 13.38 6.79 -7.49
C SER A 350 12.89 6.89 -6.05
N GLY A 351 13.80 6.77 -5.10
CA GLY A 351 13.50 6.94 -3.69
C GLY A 351 13.03 8.35 -3.34
N THR A 352 13.47 9.37 -4.08
CA THR A 352 13.03 10.77 -3.89
C THR A 352 11.51 10.96 -4.01
N LEU A 353 10.84 10.10 -4.79
CA LEU A 353 9.37 10.09 -4.91
C LEU A 353 8.67 9.86 -3.56
N TYR A 354 9.35 9.19 -2.62
CA TYR A 354 8.81 8.87 -1.30
C TYR A 354 9.14 9.93 -0.23
N GLY A 355 9.63 11.09 -0.68
CA GLY A 355 9.85 12.26 0.15
C GLY A 355 11.13 12.17 1.00
N PRO A 356 11.15 12.88 2.16
CA PRO A 356 12.34 12.96 2.98
C PRO A 356 12.86 11.59 3.41
N GLY A 357 14.18 11.39 3.29
CA GLY A 357 14.86 10.10 3.62
C GLY A 357 14.85 9.08 2.47
N GLY A 358 14.29 9.41 1.30
CA GLY A 358 14.24 8.49 0.16
C GLY A 358 15.43 8.59 -0.80
N GLU A 359 16.22 9.68 -0.76
CA GLU A 359 17.40 9.82 -1.61
C GLU A 359 18.44 8.72 -1.33
N GLY A 360 19.05 8.21 -2.37
CA GLY A 360 19.99 7.08 -2.33
C GLY A 360 19.34 5.70 -2.39
N PHE A 361 18.01 5.64 -2.59
CA PHE A 361 17.27 4.37 -2.69
C PHE A 361 16.47 4.28 -4.01
N ILE A 362 16.17 3.05 -4.42
CA ILE A 362 15.21 2.76 -5.47
C ILE A 362 14.16 1.76 -4.98
N ARG A 363 12.93 1.82 -5.54
CA ARG A 363 11.88 0.85 -5.24
C ARG A 363 11.52 0.02 -6.46
N LEU A 364 11.54 -1.29 -6.27
CA LEU A 364 11.22 -2.29 -7.29
C LEU A 364 9.94 -3.06 -6.94
N ASN A 365 9.03 -3.20 -7.89
CA ASN A 365 7.87 -4.09 -7.77
C ASN A 365 8.25 -5.50 -8.25
N ILE A 366 8.12 -6.50 -7.39
CA ILE A 366 8.43 -7.91 -7.68
C ILE A 366 7.21 -8.78 -7.96
N ALA A 367 6.02 -8.18 -8.05
CA ALA A 367 4.77 -8.89 -8.35
C ALA A 367 4.60 -9.13 -9.87
N CYS A 368 5.53 -9.89 -10.43
CA CYS A 368 5.59 -10.27 -11.83
C CYS A 368 6.13 -11.71 -11.98
N PRO A 369 5.93 -12.37 -13.13
CA PRO A 369 6.57 -13.63 -13.46
C PRO A 369 8.08 -13.60 -13.24
N ARG A 370 8.65 -14.71 -12.74
CA ARG A 370 10.08 -14.83 -12.43
C ARG A 370 10.98 -14.44 -13.59
N THR A 371 10.59 -14.74 -14.82
CA THR A 371 11.35 -14.41 -16.03
C THR A 371 11.45 -12.90 -16.25
N LEU A 372 10.39 -12.13 -15.96
CA LEU A 372 10.42 -10.66 -16.02
C LEU A 372 11.26 -10.07 -14.88
N LEU A 373 11.18 -10.66 -13.68
CA LEU A 373 12.05 -10.25 -12.58
C LEU A 373 13.52 -10.46 -12.92
N ALA A 374 13.88 -11.64 -13.46
CA ALA A 374 15.25 -11.95 -13.86
C ALA A 374 15.80 -10.97 -14.91
N ASP A 375 15.01 -10.65 -15.94
CA ASP A 375 15.35 -9.65 -16.96
C ASP A 375 15.57 -8.26 -16.30
N GLY A 376 14.66 -7.84 -15.43
CA GLY A 376 14.79 -6.57 -14.71
C GLY A 376 16.05 -6.48 -13.86
N LEU A 377 16.44 -7.56 -13.17
CA LEU A 377 17.64 -7.60 -12.35
C LEU A 377 18.94 -7.53 -13.18
N GLU A 378 18.98 -8.17 -14.35
CA GLU A 378 20.12 -8.04 -15.27
C GLU A 378 20.26 -6.59 -15.78
N ARG A 379 19.17 -5.93 -16.11
CA ARG A 379 19.17 -4.52 -16.51
C ARG A 379 19.66 -3.59 -15.38
N ILE A 380 19.27 -3.87 -14.13
CA ILE A 380 19.77 -3.14 -12.94
C ILE A 380 21.28 -3.33 -12.82
N ALA A 381 21.77 -4.57 -12.94
CA ALA A 381 23.19 -4.88 -12.80
C ALA A 381 24.06 -4.12 -13.82
N HIS A 382 23.60 -3.97 -15.07
CA HIS A 382 24.34 -3.23 -16.08
C HIS A 382 24.58 -1.76 -15.70
N VAL A 383 23.67 -1.13 -14.98
CA VAL A 383 23.84 0.28 -14.53
C VAL A 383 24.65 0.34 -13.25
N LEU A 384 24.36 -0.51 -12.26
CA LEU A 384 24.98 -0.43 -10.95
C LEU A 384 26.45 -0.84 -10.93
N VAL A 385 26.85 -1.82 -11.76
CA VAL A 385 28.28 -2.21 -11.89
C VAL A 385 29.14 -1.08 -12.47
N GLN A 386 28.57 -0.26 -13.35
CA GLN A 386 29.31 0.83 -14.01
C GLN A 386 29.43 2.10 -13.15
N ASN A 387 28.69 2.23 -12.06
CA ASN A 387 28.59 3.43 -11.23
C ASN A 387 29.04 3.19 -9.78
N PHE A 388 29.89 2.20 -9.59
CA PHE A 388 30.55 1.90 -8.31
C PHE A 388 31.95 2.50 -8.25
#